data_1ecb7da70db280044df0ec7ad04c27f8
#
_entry.id   1ecb7da70db280044df0ec7ad04c27f8
#
_cell.length_a   1.000
_cell.length_b   1.000
_cell.length_c   1.000
_cell.angle_alpha   90.00
_cell.angle_beta   90.00
_cell.angle_gamma   90.00
#
_symmetry.space_group_name_H-M   'P 1'
#
loop_
_entity.id
_entity.type
_entity.pdbx_description
1 polymer ?
#
loop_
_entity_poly.entity_id
_entity_poly.type
_entity_poly.pdbx_seq_one_letter_code
_entity_poly.pdbx_strand_id
1 'polypeptide(L)'
;AQCLVGSEMCIRDRAIKIPAQRLLLKEGRVMLDNEEMMQMFHSMEERNVMLSIDLADGATQVSEMEEIIQECPRLKIAVGHFGMVTRPDWKEQIRLARHPNVMIESGGITWLFNDEFYPFKGAVKAIREAADLVGMEKLMWGSDYPRTITAITYKMSYDFVVKSSELTEEDKRLFLGENARNFYGFTDLPVLPYIKNMSE
;
A
#
# COMPACT_ATOMS: atom_id res chain seq x y z
N ALA A 1 -2.45 11.59 -14.32
CA ALA A 1 -1.14 10.92 -14.35
C ALA A 1 -0.08 11.94 -14.77
N GLN A 2 0.68 12.46 -13.83
CA GLN A 2 1.91 13.16 -14.16
C GLN A 2 3.02 12.13 -14.38
N CYS A 3 2.86 11.29 -15.40
CA CYS A 3 3.99 10.60 -15.95
C CYS A 3 4.76 11.64 -16.77
N LEU A 4 5.91 12.04 -16.28
CA LEU A 4 6.79 12.99 -16.95
C LEU A 4 7.29 12.35 -18.24
N VAL A 5 6.68 12.74 -19.34
CA VAL A 5 7.11 12.36 -20.68
C VAL A 5 8.53 12.86 -20.88
N GLY A 6 9.48 11.95 -21.06
CA GLY A 6 10.82 12.26 -21.51
C GLY A 6 11.95 12.24 -20.49
N SER A 7 11.74 11.74 -19.26
CA SER A 7 12.84 11.51 -18.33
C SER A 7 13.27 10.03 -18.32
N GLU A 8 14.55 9.75 -18.11
CA GLU A 8 15.06 8.38 -17.93
C GLU A 8 14.39 7.65 -16.74
N MET A 9 13.79 8.40 -15.79
CA MET A 9 13.00 7.85 -14.68
C MET A 9 11.76 7.11 -15.18
N CYS A 10 11.08 7.61 -16.23
CA CYS A 10 9.88 6.94 -16.78
C CYS A 10 10.18 5.56 -17.35
N ILE A 11 11.40 5.30 -17.81
CA ILE A 11 11.82 3.98 -18.33
C ILE A 11 12.04 2.98 -17.18
N ARG A 12 12.25 3.46 -15.96
CA ARG A 12 12.50 2.65 -14.75
C ARG A 12 11.28 2.53 -13.84
N ASP A 13 10.23 3.31 -14.10
CA ASP A 13 9.00 3.26 -13.32
C ASP A 13 8.32 1.91 -13.50
N ARG A 14 8.10 1.21 -12.37
CA ARG A 14 7.50 -0.13 -12.36
C ARG A 14 6.06 -0.11 -11.88
N ALA A 15 5.57 1.03 -11.40
CA ALA A 15 4.24 1.15 -10.86
C ALA A 15 3.60 2.50 -11.22
N ILE A 16 2.29 2.48 -11.40
CA ILE A 16 1.46 3.69 -11.51
C ILE A 16 0.61 3.78 -10.24
N LYS A 17 0.60 4.96 -9.59
CA LYS A 17 -0.27 5.21 -8.44
C LYS A 17 -1.54 5.94 -8.87
N ILE A 18 -2.69 5.40 -8.48
CA ILE A 18 -4.02 5.96 -8.76
C ILE A 18 -4.73 6.26 -7.45
N PRO A 19 -5.02 7.53 -7.12
CA PRO A 19 -5.90 7.89 -6.02
C PRO A 19 -7.37 7.75 -6.47
N ALA A 20 -7.88 6.52 -6.49
CA ALA A 20 -9.17 6.17 -7.09
C ALA A 20 -10.36 6.92 -6.47
N GLN A 21 -10.30 7.21 -5.17
CA GLN A 21 -11.33 8.00 -4.49
C GLN A 21 -11.45 9.45 -5.02
N ARG A 22 -10.43 9.94 -5.75
CA ARG A 22 -10.38 11.31 -6.31
C ARG A 22 -10.68 11.37 -7.80
N LEU A 23 -10.92 10.24 -8.43
CA LEU A 23 -11.29 10.20 -9.84
C LEU A 23 -12.76 10.61 -9.99
N LEU A 24 -12.96 11.87 -10.36
CA LEU A 24 -14.28 12.48 -10.51
C LEU A 24 -14.46 12.99 -11.94
N LEU A 25 -15.62 12.71 -12.51
CA LEU A 25 -16.16 13.35 -13.70
C LEU A 25 -17.19 14.40 -13.28
N LYS A 26 -17.63 15.23 -14.25
CA LYS A 26 -18.72 16.20 -14.01
C LYS A 26 -20.01 15.53 -13.52
N GLU A 27 -20.21 14.28 -13.91
CA GLU A 27 -21.43 13.48 -13.68
C GLU A 27 -21.31 12.56 -12.45
N GLY A 28 -20.16 12.58 -11.76
CA GLY A 28 -19.94 11.76 -10.57
C GLY A 28 -18.58 11.07 -10.51
N ARG A 29 -18.51 9.99 -9.75
CA ARG A 29 -17.31 9.17 -9.59
C ARG A 29 -17.00 8.36 -10.87
N VAL A 30 -15.72 8.24 -11.20
CA VAL A 30 -15.28 7.28 -12.22
C VAL A 30 -15.43 5.87 -11.65
N MET A 31 -16.11 4.99 -12.37
CA MET A 31 -16.15 3.56 -12.06
C MET A 31 -14.85 2.92 -12.53
N LEU A 32 -14.18 2.17 -11.63
CA LEU A 32 -12.87 1.57 -11.95
C LEU A 32 -12.98 0.43 -12.97
N ASP A 33 -14.14 -0.21 -13.06
CA ASP A 33 -14.48 -1.30 -13.97
C ASP A 33 -15.06 -0.82 -15.31
N ASN A 34 -15.05 0.49 -15.60
CA ASN A 34 -15.48 0.98 -16.89
C ASN A 34 -14.50 0.57 -18.02
N GLU A 35 -14.96 0.61 -19.25
CA GLU A 35 -14.21 0.13 -20.41
C GLU A 35 -12.84 0.81 -20.59
N GLU A 36 -12.74 2.13 -20.37
CA GLU A 36 -11.50 2.89 -20.54
C GLU A 36 -10.47 2.51 -19.44
N MET A 37 -10.94 2.38 -18.20
CA MET A 37 -10.10 1.96 -17.08
C MET A 37 -9.64 0.51 -17.26
N MET A 38 -10.51 -0.39 -17.69
CA MET A 38 -10.16 -1.78 -17.98
C MET A 38 -9.12 -1.91 -19.09
N GLN A 39 -9.24 -1.15 -20.18
CA GLN A 39 -8.22 -1.10 -21.23
C GLN A 39 -6.86 -0.64 -20.68
N MET A 40 -6.85 0.34 -19.76
CA MET A 40 -5.63 0.77 -19.09
C MET A 40 -5.03 -0.36 -18.24
N PHE A 41 -5.83 -1.07 -17.44
CA PHE A 41 -5.35 -2.15 -16.57
C PHE A 41 -4.82 -3.34 -17.39
N HIS A 42 -5.46 -3.72 -18.48
CA HIS A 42 -4.93 -4.71 -19.42
C HIS A 42 -3.58 -4.28 -20.01
N SER A 43 -3.46 -3.01 -20.42
CA SER A 43 -2.19 -2.47 -20.92
C SER A 43 -1.08 -2.47 -19.85
N MET A 44 -1.43 -2.20 -18.58
CA MET A 44 -0.48 -2.29 -17.47
C MET A 44 -0.04 -3.74 -17.24
N GLU A 45 -0.96 -4.69 -17.25
CA GLU A 45 -0.67 -6.12 -17.11
C GLU A 45 0.28 -6.62 -18.22
N GLU A 46 -0.02 -6.31 -19.48
CA GLU A 46 0.82 -6.69 -20.64
C GLU A 46 2.23 -6.15 -20.55
N ARG A 47 2.39 -4.93 -20.03
CA ARG A 47 3.69 -4.25 -19.88
C ARG A 47 4.40 -4.56 -18.56
N ASN A 48 3.83 -5.41 -17.70
CA ASN A 48 4.32 -5.68 -16.34
C ASN A 48 4.49 -4.40 -15.49
N VAL A 49 3.59 -3.42 -15.66
CA VAL A 49 3.51 -2.23 -14.83
C VAL A 49 2.56 -2.52 -13.68
N MET A 50 3.01 -2.32 -12.46
CA MET A 50 2.23 -2.57 -11.26
C MET A 50 1.24 -1.43 -10.98
N LEU A 51 0.13 -1.76 -10.35
CA LEU A 51 -0.86 -0.80 -9.87
C LEU A 51 -0.66 -0.55 -8.37
N SER A 52 -0.47 0.70 -7.97
CA SER A 52 -0.67 1.17 -6.59
C SER A 52 -1.96 1.99 -6.56
N ILE A 53 -2.91 1.64 -5.70
CA ILE A 53 -4.24 2.25 -5.73
C ILE A 53 -4.73 2.60 -4.33
N ASP A 54 -5.23 3.82 -4.18
CA ASP A 54 -5.90 4.28 -2.96
C ASP A 54 -7.41 4.28 -3.21
N LEU A 55 -8.13 3.37 -2.56
CA LEU A 55 -9.57 3.23 -2.71
C LEU A 55 -10.34 4.23 -1.83
N ALA A 56 -11.60 4.45 -2.16
CA ALA A 56 -12.53 5.16 -1.30
C ALA A 56 -12.77 4.40 0.02
N ASP A 57 -13.24 5.11 1.05
CA ASP A 57 -13.50 4.53 2.37
C ASP A 57 -14.47 3.34 2.29
N GLY A 58 -14.20 2.32 3.08
CA GLY A 58 -15.04 1.15 3.22
C GLY A 58 -15.08 0.25 1.98
N ALA A 59 -16.25 -0.33 1.70
CA ALA A 59 -16.45 -1.32 0.63
C ALA A 59 -16.83 -0.73 -0.73
N THR A 60 -16.88 0.61 -0.86
CA THR A 60 -17.47 1.31 -2.01
C THR A 60 -16.91 0.88 -3.37
N GLN A 61 -15.61 0.62 -3.46
CA GLN A 61 -14.92 0.25 -4.70
C GLN A 61 -14.40 -1.19 -4.69
N VAL A 62 -14.79 -1.99 -3.69
CA VAL A 62 -14.29 -3.37 -3.55
C VAL A 62 -14.80 -4.26 -4.69
N SER A 63 -16.07 -4.16 -5.08
CA SER A 63 -16.63 -4.95 -6.17
C SER A 63 -15.96 -4.66 -7.52
N GLU A 64 -15.68 -3.39 -7.79
CA GLU A 64 -14.94 -2.96 -8.98
C GLU A 64 -13.52 -3.53 -9.00
N MET A 65 -12.85 -3.52 -7.83
CA MET A 65 -11.51 -4.11 -7.70
C MET A 65 -11.53 -5.63 -7.89
N GLU A 66 -12.54 -6.33 -7.38
CA GLU A 66 -12.70 -7.78 -7.61
C GLU A 66 -12.80 -8.11 -9.10
N GLU A 67 -13.56 -7.32 -9.87
CA GLU A 67 -13.67 -7.48 -11.31
C GLU A 67 -12.33 -7.24 -12.02
N ILE A 68 -11.61 -6.15 -11.68
CA ILE A 68 -10.29 -5.86 -12.22
C ILE A 68 -9.30 -6.99 -11.92
N ILE A 69 -9.32 -7.53 -10.69
CA ILE A 69 -8.41 -8.61 -10.27
C ILE A 69 -8.70 -9.90 -11.05
N GLN A 70 -9.97 -10.19 -11.33
CA GLN A 70 -10.38 -11.36 -12.11
C GLN A 70 -10.00 -11.24 -13.58
N GLU A 71 -10.21 -10.07 -14.18
CA GLU A 71 -9.90 -9.80 -15.58
C GLU A 71 -8.40 -9.64 -15.85
N CYS A 72 -7.64 -9.16 -14.84
CA CYS A 72 -6.19 -8.93 -14.92
C CYS A 72 -5.42 -9.74 -13.86
N PRO A 73 -5.42 -11.08 -13.91
CA PRO A 73 -4.88 -11.94 -12.84
C PRO A 73 -3.36 -11.86 -12.66
N ARG A 74 -2.62 -11.34 -13.64
CA ARG A 74 -1.17 -11.12 -13.55
C ARG A 74 -0.79 -9.70 -13.16
N LEU A 75 -1.75 -8.76 -13.15
CA LEU A 75 -1.51 -7.40 -12.72
C LEU A 75 -1.18 -7.39 -11.21
N LYS A 76 0.02 -6.98 -10.86
CA LYS A 76 0.40 -6.81 -9.46
C LYS A 76 -0.24 -5.55 -8.91
N ILE A 77 -0.99 -5.68 -7.81
CA ILE A 77 -1.78 -4.60 -7.22
C ILE A 77 -1.37 -4.38 -5.76
N ALA A 78 -1.04 -3.15 -5.40
CA ALA A 78 -0.84 -2.71 -4.03
C ALA A 78 -1.99 -1.78 -3.64
N VAL A 79 -2.86 -2.21 -2.72
CA VAL A 79 -3.92 -1.38 -2.14
C VAL A 79 -3.32 -0.56 -1.00
N GLY A 80 -3.34 0.75 -1.15
CA GLY A 80 -2.70 1.70 -0.24
C GLY A 80 -3.51 2.04 1.00
N HIS A 81 -2.87 2.79 1.91
CA HIS A 81 -3.48 3.36 3.11
C HIS A 81 -4.18 2.36 4.04
N PHE A 82 -3.77 1.09 3.99
CA PHE A 82 -4.27 0.01 4.86
C PHE A 82 -5.82 -0.07 4.90
N GLY A 83 -6.46 0.10 3.73
CA GLY A 83 -7.92 0.10 3.61
C GLY A 83 -8.61 1.20 4.41
N MET A 84 -7.90 2.29 4.78
CA MET A 84 -8.41 3.34 5.67
C MET A 84 -8.93 2.78 7.00
N VAL A 85 -8.10 2.02 7.69
CA VAL A 85 -8.40 1.15 8.85
C VAL A 85 -9.24 1.75 9.98
N THR A 86 -9.30 3.07 10.11
CA THR A 86 -10.16 3.75 11.08
C THR A 86 -11.58 4.02 10.57
N ARG A 87 -11.89 3.61 9.35
CA ARG A 87 -13.22 3.75 8.73
C ARG A 87 -14.01 2.45 8.81
N PRO A 88 -15.35 2.52 8.80
CA PRO A 88 -16.18 1.31 8.69
C PRO A 88 -15.79 0.46 7.48
N ASP A 89 -15.98 -0.85 7.57
CA ASP A 89 -15.79 -1.83 6.49
C ASP A 89 -14.39 -1.88 5.85
N TRP A 90 -13.36 -1.33 6.51
CA TRP A 90 -11.98 -1.36 6.02
C TRP A 90 -11.47 -2.78 5.73
N LYS A 91 -11.98 -3.78 6.45
CA LYS A 91 -11.59 -5.19 6.27
C LYS A 91 -11.98 -5.75 4.91
N GLU A 92 -12.97 -5.17 4.25
CA GLU A 92 -13.34 -5.59 2.90
C GLU A 92 -12.21 -5.27 1.89
N GLN A 93 -11.54 -4.13 2.05
CA GLN A 93 -10.35 -3.83 1.24
C GLN A 93 -9.16 -4.74 1.58
N ILE A 94 -8.97 -5.09 2.86
CA ILE A 94 -7.91 -6.04 3.24
C ILE A 94 -8.15 -7.41 2.58
N ARG A 95 -9.40 -7.87 2.51
CA ARG A 95 -9.75 -9.17 1.90
C ARG A 95 -9.37 -9.28 0.43
N LEU A 96 -9.21 -8.19 -0.30
CA LEU A 96 -8.69 -8.20 -1.68
C LEU A 96 -7.32 -8.89 -1.76
N ALA A 97 -6.51 -8.82 -0.71
CA ALA A 97 -5.20 -9.50 -0.67
C ALA A 97 -5.27 -11.04 -0.56
N ARG A 98 -6.46 -11.64 -0.49
CA ARG A 98 -6.64 -13.09 -0.67
C ARG A 98 -6.29 -13.54 -2.09
N HIS A 99 -6.35 -12.62 -3.05
CA HIS A 99 -5.87 -12.88 -4.40
C HIS A 99 -4.33 -12.87 -4.43
N PRO A 100 -3.71 -13.78 -5.19
CA PRO A 100 -2.25 -13.96 -5.16
C PRO A 100 -1.47 -12.73 -5.63
N ASN A 101 -2.03 -11.94 -6.54
CA ASN A 101 -1.45 -10.76 -7.16
C ASN A 101 -1.69 -9.44 -6.39
N VAL A 102 -2.38 -9.49 -5.25
CA VAL A 102 -2.73 -8.31 -4.44
C VAL A 102 -1.95 -8.28 -3.13
N MET A 103 -1.48 -7.09 -2.76
CA MET A 103 -0.84 -6.75 -1.48
C MET A 103 -1.52 -5.54 -0.85
N ILE A 104 -1.44 -5.42 0.46
CA ILE A 104 -1.90 -4.24 1.22
C ILE A 104 -0.68 -3.44 1.67
N GLU A 105 -0.68 -2.16 1.36
CA GLU A 105 0.39 -1.22 1.71
C GLU A 105 -0.10 -0.27 2.81
N SER A 106 0.70 -0.12 3.87
CA SER A 106 0.27 0.58 5.08
C SER A 106 0.39 2.10 5.02
N GLY A 107 0.75 2.67 3.89
CA GLY A 107 1.07 4.09 3.69
C GLY A 107 0.46 5.02 4.73
N GLY A 108 1.30 5.51 5.65
CA GLY A 108 0.83 6.45 6.65
C GLY A 108 -0.13 5.91 7.71
N ILE A 109 -0.12 4.61 8.01
CA ILE A 109 -1.01 4.02 9.04
C ILE A 109 -0.98 4.82 10.35
N THR A 110 0.14 5.41 10.71
CA THR A 110 0.29 6.20 11.94
C THR A 110 -0.57 7.46 11.95
N TRP A 111 -0.81 8.10 10.81
CA TRP A 111 -1.68 9.28 10.78
C TRP A 111 -3.17 8.91 10.87
N LEU A 112 -3.56 7.69 10.53
CA LEU A 112 -4.91 7.17 10.76
C LEU A 112 -5.20 7.01 12.26
N PHE A 113 -4.16 6.86 13.10
CA PHE A 113 -4.23 6.75 14.54
C PHE A 113 -3.65 7.99 15.25
N ASN A 114 -3.78 9.19 14.65
CA ASN A 114 -3.27 10.44 15.23
C ASN A 114 -3.85 10.77 16.62
N ASP A 115 -5.02 10.26 16.96
CA ASP A 115 -5.63 10.42 18.28
C ASP A 115 -4.94 9.56 19.35
N GLU A 116 -4.08 8.64 18.93
CA GLU A 116 -3.26 7.83 19.82
C GLU A 116 -1.85 8.43 19.95
N PHE A 117 -1.30 8.35 21.17
CA PHE A 117 0.11 8.62 21.36
C PHE A 117 0.97 7.43 20.92
N TYR A 118 2.24 7.73 20.55
CA TYR A 118 3.24 6.68 20.37
C TYR A 118 3.19 5.70 21.57
N PRO A 119 3.21 4.38 21.38
CA PRO A 119 3.60 3.64 20.17
C PRO A 119 2.43 3.16 19.28
N PHE A 120 1.32 3.86 19.16
CA PHE A 120 0.22 3.54 18.25
C PHE A 120 -0.31 2.10 18.38
N LYS A 121 -0.81 1.75 19.55
CA LYS A 121 -1.29 0.39 19.85
C LYS A 121 -2.43 -0.05 18.94
N GLY A 122 -3.32 0.87 18.57
CA GLY A 122 -4.38 0.60 17.60
C GLY A 122 -3.85 0.23 16.22
N ALA A 123 -2.77 0.88 15.76
CA ALA A 123 -2.13 0.52 14.50
C ALA A 123 -1.53 -0.90 14.56
N VAL A 124 -0.86 -1.27 15.67
CA VAL A 124 -0.33 -2.64 15.86
C VAL A 124 -1.46 -3.67 15.85
N LYS A 125 -2.55 -3.39 16.58
CA LYS A 125 -3.74 -4.25 16.61
C LYS A 125 -4.34 -4.42 15.22
N ALA A 126 -4.44 -3.34 14.44
CA ALA A 126 -4.95 -3.38 13.08
C ALA A 126 -4.07 -4.22 12.15
N ILE A 127 -2.74 -4.12 12.28
CA ILE A 127 -1.81 -4.98 11.53
C ILE A 127 -2.04 -6.47 11.89
N ARG A 128 -2.23 -6.80 13.16
CA ARG A 128 -2.56 -8.16 13.60
C ARG A 128 -3.88 -8.64 13.01
N GLU A 129 -4.94 -7.85 13.12
CA GLU A 129 -6.24 -8.20 12.57
C GLU A 129 -6.21 -8.41 11.05
N ALA A 130 -5.42 -7.62 10.33
CA ALA A 130 -5.24 -7.81 8.90
C ALA A 130 -4.44 -9.09 8.60
N ALA A 131 -3.38 -9.37 9.36
CA ALA A 131 -2.60 -10.59 9.22
C ALA A 131 -3.45 -11.84 9.49
N ASP A 132 -4.36 -11.79 10.46
CA ASP A 132 -5.30 -12.89 10.73
C ASP A 132 -6.28 -13.15 9.57
N LEU A 133 -6.54 -12.12 8.73
CA LEU A 133 -7.44 -12.23 7.58
C LEU A 133 -6.75 -12.77 6.32
N VAL A 134 -5.51 -12.33 6.06
CA VAL A 134 -4.85 -12.55 4.75
C VAL A 134 -3.42 -13.07 4.85
N GLY A 135 -2.85 -13.17 6.04
CA GLY A 135 -1.44 -13.49 6.28
C GLY A 135 -0.53 -12.26 6.32
N MET A 136 0.53 -12.33 7.14
CA MET A 136 1.51 -11.24 7.24
C MET A 136 2.28 -11.04 5.92
N GLU A 137 2.45 -12.09 5.14
CA GLU A 137 3.10 -12.07 3.82
C GLU A 137 2.36 -11.21 2.78
N LYS A 138 1.14 -10.78 3.09
CA LYS A 138 0.31 -9.91 2.23
C LYS A 138 0.36 -8.44 2.62
N LEU A 139 1.06 -8.09 3.68
CA LEU A 139 1.08 -6.75 4.24
C LEU A 139 2.46 -6.12 4.05
N MET A 140 2.50 -4.87 3.58
CA MET A 140 3.73 -4.11 3.36
C MET A 140 3.68 -2.78 4.12
N TRP A 141 4.81 -2.41 4.73
CA TRP A 141 4.97 -1.08 5.30
C TRP A 141 5.24 -0.05 4.19
N GLY A 142 4.61 1.12 4.32
CA GLY A 142 4.89 2.31 3.54
C GLY A 142 4.88 3.55 4.43
N SER A 143 5.72 4.53 4.12
CA SER A 143 5.90 5.72 4.96
C SER A 143 4.86 6.82 4.76
N ASP A 144 4.22 6.87 3.60
CA ASP A 144 3.43 8.03 3.13
C ASP A 144 4.21 9.36 3.27
N TYR A 145 5.53 9.31 3.01
CA TYR A 145 6.37 10.50 2.96
C TYR A 145 5.98 11.38 1.77
N PRO A 146 5.90 12.73 1.89
CA PRO A 146 6.27 13.52 3.07
C PRO A 146 5.13 13.78 4.07
N ARG A 147 3.91 13.29 3.84
CA ARG A 147 2.76 13.57 4.71
C ARG A 147 3.00 13.16 6.17
N THR A 148 3.55 12.00 6.39
CA THR A 148 3.80 11.45 7.73
C THR A 148 4.66 12.36 8.59
N ILE A 149 5.68 13.03 8.03
CA ILE A 149 6.58 13.90 8.81
C ILE A 149 5.94 15.22 9.25
N THR A 150 4.73 15.52 8.78
CA THR A 150 3.98 16.68 9.30
C THR A 150 3.43 16.43 10.71
N ALA A 151 3.34 15.18 11.14
CA ALA A 151 2.80 14.79 12.44
C ALA A 151 3.83 14.11 13.34
N ILE A 152 4.71 13.27 12.78
CA ILE A 152 5.71 12.48 13.52
C ILE A 152 7.02 12.43 12.75
N THR A 153 8.11 12.00 13.43
CA THR A 153 9.39 11.77 12.74
C THR A 153 9.32 10.54 11.85
N TYR A 154 10.14 10.49 10.79
CA TYR A 154 10.25 9.31 9.94
C TYR A 154 10.55 8.04 10.74
N LYS A 155 11.45 8.14 11.75
CA LYS A 155 11.76 7.02 12.64
C LYS A 155 10.52 6.50 13.37
N MET A 156 9.68 7.38 13.91
CA MET A 156 8.47 6.98 14.62
C MET A 156 7.47 6.25 13.71
N SER A 157 7.50 6.50 12.40
CA SER A 157 6.57 5.87 11.46
C SER A 157 6.76 4.35 11.30
N TYR A 158 7.91 3.81 11.68
CA TYR A 158 8.21 2.37 11.66
C TYR A 158 8.65 1.81 13.01
N ASP A 159 9.20 2.64 13.89
CA ASP A 159 9.81 2.23 15.18
C ASP A 159 8.77 1.57 16.12
N PHE A 160 7.50 1.96 16.00
CA PHE A 160 6.40 1.34 16.75
C PHE A 160 6.22 -0.14 16.39
N VAL A 161 6.47 -0.53 15.14
CA VAL A 161 6.47 -1.93 14.68
C VAL A 161 7.71 -2.63 15.23
N VAL A 162 8.90 -2.03 15.07
CA VAL A 162 10.18 -2.60 15.55
C VAL A 162 10.12 -2.92 17.05
N LYS A 163 9.55 -2.00 17.84
CA LYS A 163 9.48 -2.13 19.31
C LYS A 163 8.26 -2.90 19.82
N SER A 164 7.33 -3.25 18.95
CA SER A 164 6.14 -4.00 19.36
C SER A 164 6.52 -5.38 19.89
N SER A 165 5.96 -5.73 21.05
CA SER A 165 6.00 -7.10 21.59
C SER A 165 4.87 -8.00 21.06
N GLU A 166 3.92 -7.43 20.33
CA GLU A 166 2.75 -8.14 19.79
C GLU A 166 3.02 -8.73 18.39
N LEU A 167 4.15 -8.36 17.77
CA LEU A 167 4.59 -8.88 16.47
C LEU A 167 5.86 -9.71 16.69
N THR A 168 5.92 -10.87 16.04
CA THR A 168 7.13 -11.69 16.04
C THR A 168 8.23 -11.04 15.21
N GLU A 169 9.48 -11.45 15.38
CA GLU A 169 10.60 -10.93 14.57
C GLU A 169 10.40 -11.26 13.09
N GLU A 170 9.74 -12.39 12.78
CA GLU A 170 9.38 -12.74 11.42
C GLU A 170 8.31 -11.81 10.85
N ASP A 171 7.26 -11.49 11.62
CA ASP A 171 6.24 -10.52 11.22
C ASP A 171 6.86 -9.17 10.88
N LYS A 172 7.75 -8.70 11.75
CA LYS A 172 8.47 -7.41 11.56
C LYS A 172 9.32 -7.43 10.28
N ARG A 173 10.05 -8.51 10.05
CA ARG A 173 10.91 -8.69 8.89
C ARG A 173 10.10 -8.65 7.58
N LEU A 174 9.00 -9.39 7.55
CA LEU A 174 8.09 -9.44 6.41
C LEU A 174 7.46 -8.07 6.16
N PHE A 175 6.80 -7.51 7.17
CA PHE A 175 6.05 -6.26 7.05
C PHE A 175 6.92 -5.06 6.70
N LEU A 176 8.08 -4.91 7.36
CA LEU A 176 8.92 -3.71 7.21
C LEU A 176 9.74 -3.67 5.91
N GLY A 177 9.91 -4.79 5.21
CA GLY A 177 10.71 -4.72 4.00
C GLY A 177 10.65 -5.91 3.07
N GLU A 178 10.66 -7.14 3.55
CA GLU A 178 10.81 -8.30 2.67
C GLU A 178 9.64 -8.49 1.72
N ASN A 179 8.41 -8.28 2.19
CA ASN A 179 7.24 -8.36 1.32
C ASN A 179 7.31 -7.33 0.19
N ALA A 180 7.66 -6.08 0.51
CA ALA A 180 7.83 -5.04 -0.50
C ALA A 180 8.98 -5.37 -1.47
N ARG A 181 10.11 -5.85 -0.95
CA ARG A 181 11.24 -6.29 -1.77
C ARG A 181 10.83 -7.35 -2.80
N ASN A 182 10.11 -8.37 -2.34
CA ASN A 182 9.66 -9.47 -3.20
C ASN A 182 8.58 -9.02 -4.19
N PHE A 183 7.62 -8.22 -3.72
CA PHE A 183 6.53 -7.73 -4.55
C PHE A 183 7.05 -6.84 -5.69
N TYR A 184 7.89 -5.86 -5.37
CA TYR A 184 8.46 -4.93 -6.36
C TYR A 184 9.65 -5.50 -7.13
N GLY A 185 10.17 -6.67 -6.73
CA GLY A 185 11.27 -7.35 -7.40
C GLY A 185 12.61 -6.61 -7.27
N PHE A 186 12.89 -6.05 -6.08
CA PHE A 186 14.17 -5.43 -5.79
C PHE A 186 15.23 -6.50 -5.49
N THR A 187 16.17 -6.72 -6.42
CA THR A 187 17.23 -7.73 -6.28
C THR A 187 18.53 -7.14 -5.74
N ASP A 188 18.89 -5.94 -6.18
CA ASP A 188 20.17 -5.31 -5.90
C ASP A 188 19.95 -4.03 -5.08
N LEU A 189 19.68 -4.21 -3.78
CA LEU A 189 19.59 -3.08 -2.88
C LEU A 189 21.01 -2.67 -2.45
N PRO A 190 21.40 -1.39 -2.64
CA PRO A 190 22.69 -0.92 -2.17
C PRO A 190 22.74 -0.98 -0.64
N VAL A 191 23.85 -1.45 -0.11
CA VAL A 191 24.14 -1.31 1.31
C VAL A 191 24.38 0.18 1.55
N LEU A 192 23.46 0.84 2.27
CA LEU A 192 23.64 2.23 2.62
C LEU A 192 24.82 2.36 3.61
N PRO A 193 25.71 3.36 3.43
CA PRO A 193 26.76 3.58 4.39
C PRO A 193 26.17 3.93 5.75
N TYR A 194 26.77 3.42 6.81
CA TYR A 194 26.39 3.76 8.17
C TYR A 194 26.50 5.27 8.39
N ILE A 195 25.39 5.91 8.73
CA ILE A 195 25.36 7.33 9.09
C ILE A 195 25.33 7.41 10.61
N LYS A 196 26.49 7.74 11.21
CA LYS A 196 26.71 7.75 12.66
C LYS A 196 25.67 8.56 13.47
N ASN A 197 25.14 9.61 12.86
CA ASN A 197 24.16 10.49 13.51
C ASN A 197 22.71 9.92 13.55
N MET A 198 22.48 8.73 13.03
CA MET A 198 21.17 8.08 13.03
C MET A 198 21.07 6.90 14.01
N SER A 199 22.12 6.65 14.77
CA SER A 199 22.26 5.48 15.66
C SER A 199 22.22 5.82 17.15
N GLU A 200 22.07 7.07 17.53
CA GLU A 200 21.95 7.53 18.92
C GLU A 200 20.50 7.86 19.30
#